data_14190360699fe80c16ad06ce8aba8d70
#
_entry.id   14190360699fe80c16ad06ce8aba8d70
#
_cell.length_a   1.000
_cell.length_b   1.000
_cell.length_c   1.000
_cell.angle_alpha   90.00
_cell.angle_beta   90.00
_cell.angle_gamma   90.00
#
_symmetry.space_group_name_H-M   'P 1'
#
loop_
_entity.id
_entity.type
_entity.pdbx_description
1 polymer ?
#
loop_
_entity_poly.entity_id
_entity_poly.type
_entity_poly.pdbx_seq_one_letter_code
_entity_poly.pdbx_strand_id
1 'polypeptide(L)'
;PIYIPEKIRTAFKSGTRIDRLYIQEGEKKAEKACKHGIPSIAVSGIQNLGNNGSLPEDFVRIVTGCQVREVAFVFDSDWDDISSNIKINDPVEKRPRNFYSAARNFKEYMRSLKNRDIYLEIFVGHIRKNDAGDKGLDDLLANTLLGKEDELAADFDYACNDKKGSGQYVEMFKITGFTDHRLMELWCLHSHEAFAERHKDLLKNLPEFLFNRYRWKFDEDGKVVSAQPFDADEQFWRVVKRNEGKDNERSDYEFCYVNSQNFLQNRGFGRLRRQDKSFLFIHLEPPLVRSLEASDVRDYLFQFAKHNCCVGVNEMLIKGVSQYVGPDKLSLLEYIQPDFIKPSRDGQYFYFDKSCWLVTRDSVKEMGYENISHHIWEEQRRDYPAKYLGKQLVTFR
;
A
#
# COMPACT_ATOMS: atom_id res chain seq x y z
N PRO A 1 -8.24 18.75 -13.55
CA PRO A 1 -9.64 19.03 -13.20
C PRO A 1 -10.37 17.72 -12.90
N ILE A 2 -11.27 17.72 -11.91
CA ILE A 2 -12.17 16.63 -11.62
C ILE A 2 -13.50 16.86 -12.34
N TYR A 3 -14.15 15.78 -12.73
CA TYR A 3 -15.49 15.83 -13.26
C TYR A 3 -16.49 15.47 -12.14
N ILE A 4 -17.54 16.29 -11.98
CA ILE A 4 -18.54 16.16 -10.92
C ILE A 4 -19.90 15.93 -11.58
N PRO A 5 -20.47 14.72 -11.53
CA PRO A 5 -21.80 14.41 -12.04
C PRO A 5 -22.92 15.27 -11.43
N GLU A 6 -24.03 15.43 -12.16
CA GLU A 6 -25.17 16.24 -11.71
C GLU A 6 -25.74 15.77 -10.36
N LYS A 7 -25.82 14.46 -10.13
CA LYS A 7 -26.30 13.92 -8.85
C LYS A 7 -25.44 14.39 -7.66
N ILE A 8 -24.10 14.44 -7.83
CA ILE A 8 -23.19 14.92 -6.78
C ILE A 8 -23.33 16.43 -6.59
N ARG A 9 -23.45 17.21 -7.69
CA ARG A 9 -23.69 18.65 -7.61
C ARG A 9 -25.00 18.96 -6.89
N THR A 10 -26.04 18.19 -7.16
CA THR A 10 -27.36 18.34 -6.51
C THR A 10 -27.25 18.00 -5.02
N ALA A 11 -26.60 16.89 -4.66
CA ALA A 11 -26.36 16.52 -3.26
C ALA A 11 -25.59 17.62 -2.51
N PHE A 12 -24.56 18.19 -3.13
CA PHE A 12 -23.81 19.30 -2.56
C PHE A 12 -24.69 20.54 -2.33
N LYS A 13 -25.49 20.95 -3.32
CA LYS A 13 -26.39 22.12 -3.21
C LYS A 13 -27.46 21.94 -2.14
N SER A 14 -27.98 20.74 -1.97
CA SER A 14 -29.00 20.41 -0.96
C SER A 14 -28.42 20.07 0.42
N GLY A 15 -27.10 19.99 0.58
CA GLY A 15 -26.48 19.54 1.82
C GLY A 15 -26.72 18.05 2.13
N THR A 16 -27.06 17.26 1.11
CA THR A 16 -27.30 15.82 1.28
C THR A 16 -25.99 15.11 1.59
N ARG A 17 -26.00 14.32 2.65
CA ARG A 17 -24.84 13.55 3.09
C ARG A 17 -24.51 12.42 2.12
N ILE A 18 -23.23 12.23 1.85
CA ILE A 18 -22.66 11.12 1.09
C ILE A 18 -21.64 10.43 2.00
N ASP A 19 -21.98 9.26 2.53
CA ASP A 19 -21.06 8.55 3.46
C ASP A 19 -19.78 8.12 2.76
N ARG A 20 -19.87 7.55 1.55
CA ARG A 20 -18.73 7.11 0.74
C ARG A 20 -18.78 7.73 -0.65
N LEU A 21 -17.71 8.39 -1.04
CA LEU A 21 -17.51 8.96 -2.37
C LEU A 21 -16.51 8.13 -3.17
N TYR A 22 -16.91 7.71 -4.37
CA TYR A 22 -16.03 6.96 -5.26
C TYR A 22 -15.36 7.88 -6.28
N ILE A 23 -14.14 7.56 -6.68
CA ILE A 23 -13.41 8.23 -7.74
C ILE A 23 -13.20 7.23 -8.86
N GLN A 24 -13.65 7.57 -10.05
CA GLN A 24 -13.59 6.75 -11.26
C GLN A 24 -12.57 7.32 -12.25
N GLU A 25 -11.96 6.47 -13.06
CA GLU A 25 -11.22 6.91 -14.23
C GLU A 25 -12.18 7.12 -15.40
N GLY A 26 -12.46 8.38 -15.71
CA GLY A 26 -13.32 8.79 -16.83
C GLY A 26 -14.72 9.20 -16.45
N GLU A 27 -15.18 10.26 -17.11
CA GLU A 27 -16.45 10.94 -16.82
C GLU A 27 -17.67 10.04 -17.01
N LYS A 28 -17.67 9.22 -18.09
CA LYS A 28 -18.78 8.31 -18.40
C LYS A 28 -18.99 7.27 -17.29
N LYS A 29 -17.91 6.77 -16.69
CA LYS A 29 -17.98 5.81 -15.58
C LYS A 29 -18.64 6.44 -14.36
N ALA A 30 -18.23 7.67 -14.00
CA ALA A 30 -18.82 8.37 -12.86
C ALA A 30 -20.31 8.69 -13.08
N GLU A 31 -20.71 9.09 -14.29
CA GLU A 31 -22.12 9.31 -14.62
C GLU A 31 -22.95 8.02 -14.52
N LYS A 32 -22.44 6.92 -15.10
CA LYS A 32 -23.11 5.62 -15.00
C LYS A 32 -23.18 5.15 -13.54
N ALA A 33 -22.08 5.23 -12.78
CA ALA A 33 -22.06 4.87 -11.37
C ALA A 33 -23.11 5.64 -10.57
N CYS A 34 -23.19 6.96 -10.75
CA CYS A 34 -24.19 7.80 -10.08
C CYS A 34 -25.62 7.40 -10.43
N LYS A 35 -25.91 7.02 -11.68
CA LYS A 35 -27.25 6.55 -12.08
C LYS A 35 -27.67 5.32 -11.28
N HIS A 36 -26.75 4.41 -11.01
CA HIS A 36 -26.99 3.15 -10.31
C HIS A 36 -26.65 3.20 -8.81
N GLY A 37 -26.74 4.39 -8.20
CA GLY A 37 -26.66 4.53 -6.74
C GLY A 37 -25.24 4.52 -6.14
N ILE A 38 -24.20 4.60 -6.97
CA ILE A 38 -22.81 4.66 -6.54
C ILE A 38 -22.31 6.11 -6.65
N PRO A 39 -22.29 6.90 -5.56
CA PRO A 39 -21.89 8.32 -5.59
C PRO A 39 -20.46 8.47 -6.07
N SER A 40 -20.26 8.99 -7.28
CA SER A 40 -18.96 9.03 -7.92
C SER A 40 -18.62 10.38 -8.51
N ILE A 41 -17.34 10.70 -8.50
CA ILE A 41 -16.70 11.75 -9.32
C ILE A 41 -15.69 11.09 -10.26
N ALA A 42 -15.15 11.84 -11.21
CA ALA A 42 -14.14 11.29 -12.11
C ALA A 42 -12.89 12.15 -12.23
N VAL A 43 -11.81 11.47 -12.61
CA VAL A 43 -10.55 12.06 -13.06
C VAL A 43 -10.27 11.61 -14.50
N SER A 44 -9.57 12.44 -15.28
CA SER A 44 -9.24 12.15 -16.69
C SER A 44 -8.08 11.15 -16.86
N GLY A 45 -7.66 10.47 -15.80
CA GLY A 45 -6.61 9.46 -15.75
C GLY A 45 -6.17 9.25 -14.30
N ILE A 46 -5.67 8.08 -14.00
CA ILE A 46 -5.36 7.64 -12.62
C ILE A 46 -4.38 8.54 -11.86
N GLN A 47 -3.55 9.31 -12.57
CA GLN A 47 -2.57 10.23 -11.97
C GLN A 47 -3.10 11.66 -11.78
N ASN A 48 -4.33 11.97 -12.21
CA ASN A 48 -4.81 13.34 -12.36
C ASN A 48 -5.75 13.82 -11.22
N LEU A 49 -5.76 13.13 -10.08
CA LEU A 49 -6.58 13.54 -8.93
C LEU A 49 -6.12 14.87 -8.32
N GLY A 50 -4.82 15.14 -8.32
CA GLY A 50 -4.22 16.35 -7.79
C GLY A 50 -3.08 16.85 -8.64
N ASN A 51 -2.57 18.04 -8.32
CA ASN A 51 -1.41 18.63 -8.99
C ASN A 51 -0.47 19.24 -7.96
N ASN A 52 0.84 18.99 -8.10
CA ASN A 52 1.90 19.57 -7.25
C ASN A 52 1.63 19.42 -5.73
N GLY A 53 1.14 18.23 -5.31
CA GLY A 53 0.89 17.94 -3.90
C GLY A 53 -0.43 18.50 -3.35
N SER A 54 -1.26 19.15 -4.17
CA SER A 54 -2.55 19.71 -3.74
C SER A 54 -3.74 19.09 -4.46
N LEU A 55 -4.84 18.94 -3.71
CA LEU A 55 -6.13 18.51 -4.24
C LEU A 55 -6.87 19.69 -4.88
N PRO A 56 -7.71 19.45 -5.91
CA PRO A 56 -8.63 20.44 -6.42
C PRO A 56 -9.57 20.95 -5.31
N GLU A 57 -9.75 22.25 -5.22
CA GLU A 57 -10.61 22.85 -4.18
C GLU A 57 -12.06 22.35 -4.28
N ASP A 58 -12.56 22.09 -5.49
CA ASP A 58 -13.89 21.53 -5.68
C ASP A 58 -14.04 20.14 -5.05
N PHE A 59 -12.97 19.31 -5.04
CA PHE A 59 -12.98 18.05 -4.33
C PHE A 59 -13.16 18.28 -2.81
N VAL A 60 -12.38 19.20 -2.26
CA VAL A 60 -12.45 19.51 -0.83
C VAL A 60 -13.83 20.03 -0.43
N ARG A 61 -14.42 20.90 -1.28
CA ARG A 61 -15.80 21.41 -1.07
C ARG A 61 -16.84 20.30 -1.08
N ILE A 62 -16.77 19.35 -2.01
CA ILE A 62 -17.69 18.20 -2.06
C ILE A 62 -17.53 17.35 -0.79
N VAL A 63 -16.29 17.00 -0.42
CA VAL A 63 -16.01 16.20 0.79
C VAL A 63 -16.60 16.86 2.04
N THR A 64 -16.40 18.17 2.18
CA THR A 64 -16.89 18.92 3.35
C THR A 64 -18.40 19.14 3.30
N GLY A 65 -18.89 19.63 2.17
CA GLY A 65 -20.31 19.99 2.02
C GLY A 65 -21.27 18.81 2.05
N CYS A 66 -20.83 17.66 1.54
CA CYS A 66 -21.60 16.41 1.62
C CYS A 66 -21.23 15.54 2.84
N GLN A 67 -20.40 16.03 3.76
CA GLN A 67 -19.99 15.33 4.99
C GLN A 67 -19.45 13.92 4.72
N VAL A 68 -18.62 13.78 3.67
CA VAL A 68 -18.05 12.51 3.25
C VAL A 68 -17.12 11.98 4.35
N ARG A 69 -17.22 10.68 4.65
CA ARG A 69 -16.37 9.99 5.65
C ARG A 69 -15.37 9.05 5.01
N GLU A 70 -15.73 8.50 3.86
CA GLU A 70 -14.95 7.49 3.17
C GLU A 70 -14.75 7.88 1.71
N VAL A 71 -13.55 7.70 1.20
CA VAL A 71 -13.23 7.94 -0.21
C VAL A 71 -12.57 6.70 -0.78
N ALA A 72 -13.08 6.23 -1.92
CA ALA A 72 -12.59 5.04 -2.59
C ALA A 72 -12.15 5.34 -4.03
N PHE A 73 -10.92 5.02 -4.39
CA PHE A 73 -10.46 5.11 -5.78
C PHE A 73 -10.60 3.75 -6.45
N VAL A 74 -11.34 3.70 -7.55
CA VAL A 74 -11.67 2.47 -8.27
C VAL A 74 -10.94 2.44 -9.61
N PHE A 75 -10.12 1.43 -9.80
CA PHE A 75 -9.33 1.22 -11.01
C PHE A 75 -10.00 0.21 -11.95
N ASP A 76 -9.56 0.21 -13.20
CA ASP A 76 -10.00 -0.76 -14.20
C ASP A 76 -9.39 -2.15 -13.93
N SER A 77 -9.99 -3.19 -14.52
CA SER A 77 -9.58 -4.59 -14.32
C SER A 77 -8.20 -4.92 -14.90
N ASP A 78 -7.66 -4.04 -15.75
CA ASP A 78 -6.37 -4.25 -16.42
C ASP A 78 -5.17 -3.68 -15.62
N TRP A 79 -5.37 -3.37 -14.34
CA TRP A 79 -4.36 -2.78 -13.47
C TRP A 79 -3.07 -3.61 -13.35
N ASP A 80 -3.13 -4.92 -13.50
CA ASP A 80 -2.00 -5.84 -13.37
C ASP A 80 -1.55 -6.45 -14.71
N ASP A 81 -2.08 -5.99 -15.85
CA ASP A 81 -1.71 -6.51 -17.15
C ASP A 81 -0.27 -6.15 -17.52
N ILE A 82 0.46 -7.11 -18.03
CA ILE A 82 1.74 -6.88 -18.66
C ILE A 82 1.49 -6.43 -20.10
N SER A 83 2.09 -5.32 -20.49
CA SER A 83 1.94 -4.79 -21.85
C SER A 83 2.57 -5.72 -22.88
N SER A 84 1.81 -6.07 -23.93
CA SER A 84 2.34 -6.81 -25.08
C SER A 84 3.43 -6.06 -25.86
N ASN A 85 3.49 -4.72 -25.71
CA ASN A 85 4.42 -3.85 -26.41
C ASN A 85 5.53 -3.33 -25.49
N ILE A 86 6.12 -4.19 -24.65
CA ILE A 86 7.22 -3.84 -23.76
C ILE A 86 8.43 -3.45 -24.58
N LYS A 87 8.94 -2.22 -24.38
CA LYS A 87 10.18 -1.74 -24.96
C LYS A 87 11.37 -2.16 -24.09
N ILE A 88 12.57 -2.15 -24.69
CA ILE A 88 13.81 -2.61 -24.04
C ILE A 88 14.10 -1.99 -22.66
N ASN A 89 13.65 -0.76 -22.43
CA ASN A 89 13.84 -0.03 -21.16
C ASN A 89 12.57 0.04 -20.30
N ASP A 90 11.47 -0.56 -20.74
CA ASP A 90 10.23 -0.55 -19.97
C ASP A 90 10.25 -1.63 -18.88
N PRO A 91 9.80 -1.34 -17.66
CA PRO A 91 9.59 -2.36 -16.65
C PRO A 91 8.41 -3.25 -17.05
N VAL A 92 8.54 -4.57 -16.80
CA VAL A 92 7.48 -5.56 -17.07
C VAL A 92 6.21 -5.23 -16.29
N GLU A 93 6.41 -4.76 -15.05
CA GLU A 93 5.36 -4.37 -14.12
C GLU A 93 4.82 -2.94 -14.34
N LYS A 94 4.95 -2.38 -15.53
CA LYS A 94 4.62 -0.98 -15.83
C LYS A 94 3.20 -0.59 -15.39
N ARG A 95 2.18 -1.41 -15.68
CA ARG A 95 0.81 -1.13 -15.25
C ARG A 95 0.63 -1.27 -13.74
N PRO A 96 0.99 -2.40 -13.09
CA PRO A 96 0.93 -2.49 -11.64
C PRO A 96 1.64 -1.34 -10.94
N ARG A 97 2.80 -0.90 -11.46
CA ARG A 97 3.54 0.25 -10.93
C ARG A 97 2.78 1.56 -11.09
N ASN A 98 2.13 1.78 -12.23
CA ASN A 98 1.33 2.98 -12.46
C ASN A 98 0.15 3.05 -11.48
N PHE A 99 -0.52 1.94 -11.23
CA PHE A 99 -1.62 1.85 -10.27
C PHE A 99 -1.12 2.00 -8.84
N TYR A 100 0.02 1.39 -8.48
CA TYR A 100 0.67 1.64 -7.20
C TYR A 100 0.97 3.13 -7.00
N SER A 101 1.57 3.79 -8.00
CA SER A 101 1.89 5.22 -7.93
C SER A 101 0.64 6.08 -7.78
N ALA A 102 -0.44 5.74 -8.48
CA ALA A 102 -1.72 6.43 -8.36
C ALA A 102 -2.34 6.24 -6.98
N ALA A 103 -2.34 5.02 -6.45
CA ALA A 103 -2.84 4.71 -5.12
C ALA A 103 -2.01 5.39 -4.02
N ARG A 104 -0.68 5.43 -4.16
CA ARG A 104 0.23 6.14 -3.26
C ARG A 104 -0.06 7.64 -3.24
N ASN A 105 -0.13 8.27 -4.41
CA ASN A 105 -0.44 9.69 -4.53
C ASN A 105 -1.83 10.00 -3.94
N PHE A 106 -2.82 9.17 -4.23
CA PHE A 106 -4.15 9.29 -3.66
C PHE A 106 -4.11 9.26 -2.12
N LYS A 107 -3.42 8.28 -1.55
CA LYS A 107 -3.23 8.18 -0.09
C LYS A 107 -2.61 9.45 0.49
N GLU A 108 -1.54 9.96 -0.12
CA GLU A 108 -0.88 11.18 0.34
C GLU A 108 -1.78 12.43 0.22
N TYR A 109 -2.53 12.56 -0.87
CA TYR A 109 -3.52 13.64 -1.00
C TYR A 109 -4.60 13.59 0.08
N MET A 110 -5.14 12.40 0.37
CA MET A 110 -6.14 12.26 1.44
C MET A 110 -5.55 12.55 2.82
N ARG A 111 -4.30 12.13 3.07
CA ARG A 111 -3.59 12.46 4.32
C ARG A 111 -3.36 13.96 4.49
N SER A 112 -3.10 14.70 3.42
CA SER A 112 -2.90 16.15 3.48
C SER A 112 -4.15 16.91 3.96
N LEU A 113 -5.34 16.34 3.83
CA LEU A 113 -6.60 16.92 4.32
C LEU A 113 -6.68 16.99 5.85
N LYS A 114 -5.87 16.21 6.58
CA LYS A 114 -5.73 16.33 8.03
C LYS A 114 -5.29 17.74 8.46
N ASN A 115 -4.54 18.44 7.61
CA ASN A 115 -4.14 19.85 7.87
C ASN A 115 -5.33 20.82 7.81
N ARG A 116 -6.48 20.37 7.34
CA ARG A 116 -7.76 21.10 7.30
C ARG A 116 -8.81 20.49 8.25
N ASP A 117 -8.37 19.67 9.21
CA ASP A 117 -9.22 18.93 10.16
C ASP A 117 -10.24 17.98 9.48
N ILE A 118 -9.92 17.50 8.26
CA ILE A 118 -10.73 16.54 7.53
C ILE A 118 -10.07 15.17 7.64
N TYR A 119 -10.79 14.22 8.23
CA TYR A 119 -10.33 12.85 8.46
C TYR A 119 -11.18 11.89 7.64
N LEU A 120 -10.55 11.17 6.72
CA LEU A 120 -11.22 10.24 5.81
C LEU A 120 -10.67 8.83 5.98
N GLU A 121 -11.56 7.86 5.90
CA GLU A 121 -11.17 6.49 5.60
C GLU A 121 -10.92 6.35 4.09
N ILE A 122 -9.85 5.65 3.74
CA ILE A 122 -9.34 5.62 2.38
C ILE A 122 -9.36 4.19 1.87
N PHE A 123 -9.97 4.00 0.72
CA PHE A 123 -10.04 2.72 0.03
C PHE A 123 -9.43 2.85 -1.36
N VAL A 124 -8.80 1.79 -1.83
CA VAL A 124 -8.48 1.57 -3.24
C VAL A 124 -9.08 0.25 -3.67
N GLY A 125 -9.46 0.14 -4.91
CA GLY A 125 -9.97 -1.09 -5.44
C GLY A 125 -9.95 -1.12 -6.95
N HIS A 126 -10.42 -2.20 -7.51
CA HIS A 126 -10.48 -2.41 -8.94
C HIS A 126 -11.69 -3.27 -9.33
N ILE A 127 -12.09 -3.13 -10.59
CA ILE A 127 -13.04 -4.05 -11.21
C ILE A 127 -12.34 -5.41 -11.35
N ARG A 128 -13.02 -6.49 -11.01
CA ARG A 128 -12.51 -7.84 -11.19
C ARG A 128 -12.52 -8.25 -12.66
N LYS A 129 -11.48 -8.96 -13.09
CA LYS A 129 -11.45 -9.59 -14.40
C LYS A 129 -12.58 -10.62 -14.50
N ASN A 130 -13.27 -10.64 -15.62
CA ASN A 130 -14.33 -11.59 -15.91
C ASN A 130 -14.18 -12.16 -17.33
N ASP A 131 -14.93 -13.21 -17.62
CA ASP A 131 -14.87 -13.91 -18.93
C ASP A 131 -15.40 -13.05 -20.08
N ALA A 132 -16.21 -12.03 -19.80
CA ALA A 132 -16.70 -11.08 -20.80
C ALA A 132 -15.63 -10.06 -21.24
N GLY A 133 -14.50 -9.97 -20.49
CA GLY A 133 -13.42 -9.01 -20.77
C GLY A 133 -13.76 -7.57 -20.41
N ASP A 134 -14.72 -7.34 -19.51
CA ASP A 134 -15.09 -6.01 -19.04
C ASP A 134 -13.91 -5.37 -18.33
N LYS A 135 -13.53 -4.16 -18.75
CA LYS A 135 -12.40 -3.45 -18.17
C LYS A 135 -12.81 -2.51 -17.06
N GLY A 136 -13.78 -1.68 -17.32
CA GLY A 136 -14.24 -0.66 -16.42
C GLY A 136 -15.67 -0.88 -15.95
N LEU A 137 -16.11 0.00 -15.05
CA LEU A 137 -17.47 -0.01 -14.54
C LEU A 137 -18.52 0.16 -15.65
N ASP A 138 -18.20 0.94 -16.67
CA ASP A 138 -19.10 1.19 -17.79
C ASP A 138 -19.29 -0.03 -18.71
N ASP A 139 -18.23 -0.82 -18.91
CA ASP A 139 -18.30 -2.09 -19.64
C ASP A 139 -19.08 -3.11 -18.83
N LEU A 140 -18.78 -3.24 -17.53
CA LEU A 140 -19.46 -4.15 -16.61
C LEU A 140 -20.97 -3.93 -16.59
N LEU A 141 -21.41 -2.65 -16.52
CA LEU A 141 -22.84 -2.27 -16.58
C LEU A 141 -23.46 -2.45 -17.95
N ALA A 142 -22.69 -2.40 -19.02
CA ALA A 142 -23.20 -2.56 -20.37
C ALA A 142 -23.28 -4.04 -20.81
N ASN A 143 -22.48 -4.92 -20.22
CA ASN A 143 -22.36 -6.32 -20.62
C ASN A 143 -22.82 -7.26 -19.50
N THR A 144 -21.93 -7.55 -18.53
CA THR A 144 -22.17 -8.57 -17.48
C THR A 144 -23.38 -8.28 -16.61
N LEU A 145 -23.63 -6.99 -16.29
CA LEU A 145 -24.71 -6.56 -15.42
C LEU A 145 -25.90 -5.95 -16.17
N LEU A 146 -25.98 -6.13 -17.48
CA LEU A 146 -27.14 -5.63 -18.24
C LEU A 146 -28.45 -6.25 -17.71
N GLY A 147 -29.36 -5.40 -17.22
CA GLY A 147 -30.62 -5.80 -16.58
C GLY A 147 -30.49 -6.19 -15.10
N LYS A 148 -29.32 -6.02 -14.50
CA LYS A 148 -29.02 -6.31 -13.09
C LYS A 148 -28.12 -5.21 -12.47
N GLU A 149 -28.21 -4.02 -13.01
CA GLU A 149 -27.29 -2.92 -12.70
C GLU A 149 -27.31 -2.53 -11.22
N ASP A 150 -28.44 -2.76 -10.53
CA ASP A 150 -28.60 -2.48 -9.11
C ASP A 150 -27.75 -3.40 -8.20
N GLU A 151 -27.35 -4.58 -8.70
CA GLU A 151 -26.46 -5.50 -7.96
C GLU A 151 -25.08 -4.86 -7.70
N LEU A 152 -24.63 -3.97 -8.58
CA LEU A 152 -23.30 -3.38 -8.49
C LEU A 152 -23.12 -2.48 -7.25
N ALA A 153 -24.13 -1.68 -6.91
CA ALA A 153 -24.08 -0.82 -5.72
C ALA A 153 -23.98 -1.66 -4.44
N ALA A 154 -24.73 -2.76 -4.37
CA ALA A 154 -24.68 -3.69 -3.26
C ALA A 154 -23.32 -4.39 -3.16
N ASP A 155 -22.72 -4.75 -4.30
CA ASP A 155 -21.40 -5.37 -4.35
C ASP A 155 -20.28 -4.42 -3.90
N PHE A 156 -20.34 -3.14 -4.28
CA PHE A 156 -19.42 -2.11 -3.79
C PHE A 156 -19.52 -1.94 -2.28
N ASP A 157 -20.73 -1.88 -1.74
CA ASP A 157 -20.93 -1.78 -0.29
C ASP A 157 -20.45 -3.03 0.44
N TYR A 158 -20.74 -4.21 -0.10
CA TYR A 158 -20.24 -5.45 0.44
C TYR A 158 -18.71 -5.48 0.46
N ALA A 159 -18.05 -5.20 -0.67
CA ALA A 159 -16.60 -5.24 -0.79
C ALA A 159 -15.89 -4.25 0.15
N CYS A 160 -16.46 -3.06 0.37
CA CYS A 160 -15.89 -2.09 1.33
C CYS A 160 -16.07 -2.50 2.79
N ASN A 161 -17.09 -3.29 3.11
CA ASN A 161 -17.40 -3.74 4.47
C ASN A 161 -16.84 -5.13 4.79
N ASP A 162 -16.49 -5.93 3.77
CA ASP A 162 -15.86 -7.23 3.95
C ASP A 162 -14.41 -7.09 4.38
N LYS A 163 -13.98 -7.93 5.33
CA LYS A 163 -12.59 -7.92 5.85
C LYS A 163 -11.55 -8.27 4.77
N LYS A 164 -11.95 -9.02 3.76
CA LYS A 164 -11.08 -9.42 2.63
C LYS A 164 -11.18 -8.45 1.46
N GLY A 165 -12.15 -7.55 1.47
CA GLY A 165 -12.41 -6.62 0.38
C GLY A 165 -12.95 -7.27 -0.90
N SER A 166 -13.48 -8.49 -0.81
CA SER A 166 -13.81 -9.32 -1.98
C SER A 166 -15.30 -9.30 -2.28
N GLY A 167 -15.72 -8.41 -3.16
CA GLY A 167 -17.03 -8.46 -3.82
C GLY A 167 -17.05 -9.45 -5.00
N GLN A 168 -18.20 -9.61 -5.61
CA GLN A 168 -18.35 -10.46 -6.81
C GLN A 168 -17.73 -9.79 -8.04
N TYR A 169 -17.93 -8.48 -8.19
CA TYR A 169 -17.52 -7.70 -9.37
C TYR A 169 -16.37 -6.75 -9.08
N VAL A 170 -16.15 -6.42 -7.80
CA VAL A 170 -15.10 -5.49 -7.37
C VAL A 170 -14.28 -6.05 -6.22
N GLU A 171 -13.02 -5.61 -6.15
CA GLU A 171 -12.19 -5.78 -4.96
C GLU A 171 -11.88 -4.40 -4.38
N MET A 172 -12.03 -4.26 -3.05
CA MET A 172 -11.83 -3.00 -2.35
C MET A 172 -10.97 -3.21 -1.12
N PHE A 173 -9.94 -2.39 -0.94
CA PHE A 173 -8.99 -2.51 0.17
C PHE A 173 -8.94 -1.20 0.95
N LYS A 174 -9.15 -1.28 2.25
CA LYS A 174 -8.96 -0.15 3.16
C LYS A 174 -7.46 0.08 3.37
N ILE A 175 -6.96 1.22 2.91
CA ILE A 175 -5.54 1.55 2.92
C ILE A 175 -5.15 2.67 3.89
N THR A 176 -6.07 3.12 4.72
CA THR A 176 -5.89 4.29 5.62
C THR A 176 -4.59 4.22 6.44
N GLY A 177 -4.22 3.05 6.93
CA GLY A 177 -3.01 2.82 7.73
C GLY A 177 -1.85 2.15 7.00
N PHE A 178 -1.91 1.99 5.67
CA PHE A 178 -0.86 1.27 4.94
C PHE A 178 0.43 2.09 4.84
N THR A 179 1.57 1.41 5.01
CA THR A 179 2.87 1.89 4.53
C THR A 179 2.92 1.80 3.01
N ASP A 180 3.89 2.47 2.40
CA ASP A 180 4.11 2.35 0.95
C ASP A 180 4.50 0.93 0.55
N HIS A 181 5.27 0.24 1.42
CA HIS A 181 5.61 -1.16 1.19
C HIS A 181 4.36 -2.07 1.17
N ARG A 182 3.47 -1.94 2.16
CA ARG A 182 2.23 -2.72 2.21
C ARG A 182 1.30 -2.39 1.04
N LEU A 183 1.27 -1.13 0.62
CA LEU A 183 0.53 -0.73 -0.58
C LEU A 183 1.13 -1.35 -1.84
N MET A 184 2.46 -1.43 -1.92
CA MET A 184 3.17 -2.07 -3.03
C MET A 184 2.96 -3.59 -3.05
N GLU A 185 2.90 -4.24 -1.90
CA GLU A 185 2.54 -5.66 -1.78
C GLU A 185 1.11 -5.92 -2.26
N LEU A 186 0.17 -5.04 -1.94
CA LEU A 186 -1.20 -5.13 -2.45
C LEU A 186 -1.23 -5.24 -3.97
N TRP A 187 -0.38 -4.47 -4.67
CA TRP A 187 -0.23 -4.52 -6.12
C TRP A 187 0.78 -5.58 -6.60
N CYS A 188 1.21 -6.47 -5.73
CA CYS A 188 2.10 -7.59 -6.03
C CYS A 188 3.48 -7.22 -6.59
N LEU A 189 3.95 -5.99 -6.41
CA LEU A 189 5.29 -5.59 -6.86
C LEU A 189 6.41 -6.22 -6.03
N HIS A 190 6.12 -6.64 -4.80
CA HIS A 190 7.01 -7.38 -3.91
C HIS A 190 6.45 -8.74 -3.47
N SER A 191 5.26 -9.11 -3.91
CA SER A 191 4.64 -10.40 -3.64
C SER A 191 5.15 -11.44 -4.64
N HIS A 192 5.98 -12.36 -4.17
CA HIS A 192 6.60 -13.39 -5.01
C HIS A 192 5.62 -14.26 -5.76
N GLU A 193 4.67 -14.80 -5.02
CA GLU A 193 3.81 -15.87 -5.52
C GLU A 193 2.70 -15.34 -6.43
N ALA A 194 2.03 -14.28 -6.01
CA ALA A 194 0.90 -13.75 -6.75
C ALA A 194 1.30 -13.15 -8.11
N PHE A 195 2.43 -12.45 -8.20
CA PHE A 195 2.92 -11.92 -9.47
C PHE A 195 3.43 -13.03 -10.39
N ALA A 196 4.23 -13.95 -9.86
CA ALA A 196 4.79 -15.06 -10.63
C ALA A 196 3.69 -16.00 -11.15
N GLU A 197 2.67 -16.30 -10.34
CA GLU A 197 1.57 -17.17 -10.76
C GLU A 197 0.71 -16.52 -11.85
N ARG A 198 0.40 -15.24 -11.74
CA ARG A 198 -0.37 -14.52 -12.77
C ARG A 198 0.34 -14.41 -14.10
N HIS A 199 1.67 -14.32 -14.09
CA HIS A 199 2.46 -14.01 -15.28
C HIS A 199 3.46 -15.11 -15.66
N LYS A 200 3.30 -16.32 -15.12
CA LYS A 200 4.25 -17.44 -15.31
C LYS A 200 4.58 -17.73 -16.77
N ASP A 201 3.61 -17.65 -17.66
CA ASP A 201 3.82 -17.95 -19.07
C ASP A 201 4.59 -16.84 -19.79
N LEU A 202 4.41 -15.59 -19.38
CA LEU A 202 5.20 -14.45 -19.87
C LEU A 202 6.61 -14.43 -19.29
N LEU A 203 6.76 -14.79 -18.01
CA LEU A 203 8.05 -14.82 -17.34
C LEU A 203 9.02 -15.84 -17.95
N LYS A 204 8.52 -16.93 -18.51
CA LYS A 204 9.34 -17.93 -19.23
C LYS A 204 10.07 -17.36 -20.45
N ASN A 205 9.49 -16.34 -21.07
CA ASN A 205 9.97 -15.76 -22.32
C ASN A 205 10.49 -14.33 -22.15
N LEU A 206 10.81 -13.94 -20.91
CA LEU A 206 11.36 -12.60 -20.64
C LEU A 206 12.69 -12.41 -21.38
N PRO A 207 12.86 -11.29 -22.10
CA PRO A 207 14.15 -10.93 -22.66
C PRO A 207 15.23 -10.87 -21.58
N GLU A 208 16.44 -11.29 -21.92
CA GLU A 208 17.59 -11.34 -20.97
C GLU A 208 17.84 -10.01 -20.22
N PHE A 209 17.63 -8.88 -20.90
CA PHE A 209 17.83 -7.56 -20.30
C PHE A 209 16.85 -7.25 -19.15
N LEU A 210 15.71 -7.93 -19.06
CA LEU A 210 14.76 -7.79 -17.96
C LEU A 210 15.17 -8.63 -16.74
N PHE A 211 16.05 -9.61 -16.94
CA PHE A 211 16.44 -10.55 -15.89
C PHE A 211 16.97 -9.86 -14.63
N ASN A 212 17.76 -8.81 -14.79
CA ASN A 212 18.36 -8.07 -13.68
C ASN A 212 17.37 -7.17 -12.90
N ARG A 213 16.12 -7.08 -13.35
CA ARG A 213 15.06 -6.30 -12.68
C ARG A 213 14.22 -7.12 -11.72
N TYR A 214 14.47 -8.45 -11.67
CA TYR A 214 13.68 -9.36 -10.87
C TYR A 214 14.56 -10.16 -9.92
N ARG A 215 14.00 -10.51 -8.77
CA ARG A 215 14.49 -11.56 -7.89
C ARG A 215 13.94 -12.87 -8.40
N TRP A 216 14.82 -13.74 -8.86
CA TRP A 216 14.45 -14.99 -9.47
C TRP A 216 14.63 -16.14 -8.47
N LYS A 217 13.64 -17.05 -8.42
CA LYS A 217 13.81 -18.39 -7.84
C LYS A 217 13.72 -19.41 -8.93
N PHE A 218 14.63 -20.38 -8.89
CA PHE A 218 14.69 -21.51 -9.81
C PHE A 218 14.49 -22.80 -9.03
N ASP A 219 13.87 -23.81 -9.67
CA ASP A 219 13.85 -25.19 -9.19
C ASP A 219 15.19 -25.91 -9.49
N GLU A 220 15.25 -27.18 -9.10
CA GLU A 220 16.44 -28.02 -9.34
C GLU A 220 16.75 -28.23 -10.82
N ASP A 221 15.74 -28.12 -11.68
CA ASP A 221 15.85 -28.20 -13.15
C ASP A 221 16.21 -26.85 -13.80
N GLY A 222 16.39 -25.79 -13.02
CA GLY A 222 16.72 -24.45 -13.51
C GLY A 222 15.52 -23.69 -14.12
N LYS A 223 14.29 -24.13 -13.89
CA LYS A 223 13.09 -23.41 -14.32
C LYS A 223 12.72 -22.33 -13.31
N VAL A 224 12.15 -21.24 -13.80
CA VAL A 224 11.68 -20.16 -12.95
C VAL A 224 10.48 -20.62 -12.12
N VAL A 225 10.65 -20.69 -10.81
CA VAL A 225 9.59 -20.99 -9.84
C VAL A 225 8.86 -19.71 -9.46
N SER A 226 9.62 -18.64 -9.28
CA SER A 226 9.04 -17.33 -8.98
C SER A 226 9.93 -16.20 -9.51
N ALA A 227 9.32 -15.06 -9.79
CA ALA A 227 10.01 -13.82 -10.11
C ALA A 227 9.32 -12.66 -9.40
N GLN A 228 10.09 -11.81 -8.74
CA GLN A 228 9.58 -10.62 -8.10
C GLN A 228 10.36 -9.40 -8.62
N PRO A 229 9.67 -8.37 -9.14
CA PRO A 229 10.34 -7.18 -9.60
C PRO A 229 11.00 -6.42 -8.45
N PHE A 230 12.15 -5.81 -8.76
CA PHE A 230 12.70 -4.75 -7.92
C PHE A 230 12.15 -3.41 -8.37
N ASP A 231 11.82 -2.55 -7.45
CA ASP A 231 11.71 -1.15 -7.77
C ASP A 231 13.11 -0.62 -8.09
N ALA A 232 13.23 0.07 -9.25
CA ALA A 232 14.52 0.60 -9.68
C ALA A 232 15.12 1.56 -8.64
N ASP A 233 14.26 2.29 -7.90
CA ASP A 233 14.68 3.22 -6.86
C ASP A 233 14.98 2.54 -5.52
N GLU A 234 14.68 1.24 -5.39
CA GLU A 234 14.94 0.43 -4.19
C GLU A 234 16.07 -0.58 -4.36
N GLN A 235 16.53 -0.83 -5.56
CA GLN A 235 17.63 -1.74 -5.80
C GLN A 235 18.91 -1.13 -5.26
N PHE A 236 19.30 -1.48 -4.03
CA PHE A 236 20.44 -0.91 -3.33
C PHE A 236 21.81 -1.43 -3.79
N TRP A 237 21.87 -2.07 -4.96
CA TRP A 237 23.11 -2.48 -5.62
C TRP A 237 23.01 -2.26 -7.13
N ARG A 238 24.15 -2.14 -7.77
CA ARG A 238 24.26 -2.14 -9.23
C ARG A 238 25.37 -3.08 -9.67
N VAL A 239 25.21 -3.64 -10.86
CA VAL A 239 26.25 -4.44 -11.51
C VAL A 239 27.18 -3.50 -12.25
N VAL A 240 28.48 -3.63 -12.03
CA VAL A 240 29.52 -2.89 -12.72
C VAL A 240 30.39 -3.90 -13.44
N LYS A 241 30.47 -3.77 -14.77
CA LYS A 241 31.38 -4.55 -15.59
C LYS A 241 32.79 -3.98 -15.47
N ARG A 242 33.76 -4.83 -15.11
CA ARG A 242 35.16 -4.47 -15.10
C ARG A 242 35.91 -5.20 -16.20
N ASN A 243 36.88 -4.51 -16.80
CA ASN A 243 37.66 -5.02 -17.93
C ASN A 243 36.81 -5.42 -19.14
N GLU A 244 35.79 -4.64 -19.43
CA GLU A 244 34.87 -4.88 -20.54
C GLU A 244 35.64 -5.07 -21.87
N GLY A 245 35.32 -6.14 -22.60
CA GLY A 245 36.01 -6.49 -23.86
C GLY A 245 37.42 -7.10 -23.71
N LYS A 246 37.85 -7.50 -22.50
CA LYS A 246 39.12 -8.22 -22.26
C LYS A 246 38.86 -9.65 -21.79
N ASP A 247 39.82 -10.52 -21.96
CA ASP A 247 39.74 -11.94 -21.58
C ASP A 247 39.42 -12.19 -20.08
N ASN A 248 39.58 -11.15 -19.25
CA ASN A 248 39.29 -11.18 -17.81
C ASN A 248 38.11 -10.27 -17.43
N GLU A 249 37.14 -10.12 -18.31
CA GLU A 249 35.87 -9.41 -18.01
C GLU A 249 35.19 -10.08 -16.83
N ARG A 250 34.78 -9.26 -15.85
CA ARG A 250 34.02 -9.72 -14.69
C ARG A 250 32.97 -8.71 -14.30
N SER A 251 31.89 -9.20 -13.68
CA SER A 251 30.88 -8.38 -13.05
C SER A 251 31.14 -8.24 -11.57
N ASP A 252 31.24 -7.02 -11.09
CA ASP A 252 31.31 -6.66 -9.67
C ASP A 252 29.98 -6.02 -9.24
N TYR A 253 29.72 -6.01 -7.94
CA TYR A 253 28.54 -5.36 -7.36
C TYR A 253 28.97 -4.16 -6.52
N GLU A 254 28.30 -3.03 -6.74
CA GLU A 254 28.51 -1.81 -5.98
C GLU A 254 27.24 -1.41 -5.22
N PHE A 255 27.43 -0.87 -4.01
CA PHE A 255 26.31 -0.42 -3.16
C PHE A 255 25.78 0.94 -3.60
N CYS A 256 24.46 1.07 -3.71
CA CYS A 256 23.76 2.31 -4.08
C CYS A 256 23.13 2.95 -2.83
N TYR A 257 23.77 3.97 -2.29
CA TYR A 257 23.35 4.61 -1.03
C TYR A 257 21.96 5.22 -1.10
N VAL A 258 21.62 5.96 -2.14
CA VAL A 258 20.30 6.60 -2.29
C VAL A 258 19.22 5.53 -2.38
N ASN A 259 19.43 4.52 -3.20
CA ASN A 259 18.45 3.44 -3.34
C ASN A 259 18.28 2.64 -2.04
N SER A 260 19.35 2.50 -1.23
CA SER A 260 19.23 1.85 0.07
C SER A 260 18.37 2.65 1.06
N GLN A 261 18.41 3.98 0.98
CA GLN A 261 17.52 4.83 1.76
C GLN A 261 16.07 4.64 1.32
N ASN A 262 15.80 4.70 0.01
CA ASN A 262 14.46 4.46 -0.55
C ASN A 262 13.95 3.06 -0.17
N PHE A 263 14.81 2.05 -0.28
CA PHE A 263 14.49 0.67 0.10
C PHE A 263 14.04 0.56 1.57
N LEU A 264 14.76 1.19 2.47
CA LEU A 264 14.46 1.19 3.90
C LEU A 264 13.20 2.01 4.21
N GLN A 265 13.10 3.22 3.66
CA GLN A 265 11.96 4.13 3.89
C GLN A 265 10.65 3.51 3.41
N ASN A 266 10.64 2.92 2.22
CA ASN A 266 9.45 2.26 1.68
C ASN A 266 9.01 1.04 2.49
N ARG A 267 9.93 0.47 3.30
CA ARG A 267 9.66 -0.61 4.26
C ARG A 267 9.41 -0.15 5.68
N GLY A 268 9.17 1.15 5.86
CA GLY A 268 8.79 1.71 7.14
C GLY A 268 9.95 2.00 8.09
N PHE A 269 11.19 1.92 7.62
CA PHE A 269 12.34 2.36 8.43
C PHE A 269 12.47 3.87 8.38
N GLY A 270 12.72 4.48 9.53
CA GLY A 270 12.87 5.92 9.61
C GLY A 270 13.34 6.39 10.98
N ARG A 271 13.20 7.67 11.22
CA ARG A 271 13.58 8.30 12.49
C ARG A 271 12.35 8.89 13.17
N LEU A 272 12.25 8.69 14.47
CA LEU A 272 11.30 9.39 15.33
C LEU A 272 12.01 10.48 16.13
N ARG A 273 11.54 11.72 16.03
CA ARG A 273 12.10 12.84 16.80
C ARG A 273 11.67 12.76 18.24
N ARG A 274 12.62 12.87 19.17
CA ARG A 274 12.37 12.97 20.60
C ARG A 274 12.22 14.44 21.05
N GLN A 275 11.69 14.63 22.24
CA GLN A 275 11.51 15.96 22.82
C GLN A 275 12.83 16.71 23.08
N ASP A 276 13.89 15.99 23.41
CA ASP A 276 15.25 16.50 23.62
C ASP A 276 16.01 16.83 22.33
N LYS A 277 15.31 16.80 21.18
CA LYS A 277 15.83 17.01 19.83
C LYS A 277 16.71 15.86 19.31
N SER A 278 16.97 14.81 20.07
CA SER A 278 17.56 13.58 19.58
C SER A 278 16.56 12.81 18.70
N PHE A 279 16.99 11.73 18.10
CA PHE A 279 16.10 10.86 17.35
C PHE A 279 16.33 9.39 17.73
N LEU A 280 15.34 8.60 17.43
CA LEU A 280 15.33 7.15 17.57
C LEU A 280 15.12 6.54 16.19
N PHE A 281 15.88 5.52 15.84
CA PHE A 281 15.54 4.71 14.67
C PHE A 281 14.32 3.87 14.99
N ILE A 282 13.38 3.84 14.07
CA ILE A 282 12.15 3.07 14.22
C ILE A 282 11.83 2.27 12.95
N HIS A 283 11.17 1.17 13.14
CA HIS A 283 10.46 0.45 12.09
C HIS A 283 8.96 0.58 12.34
N LEU A 284 8.26 1.13 11.38
CA LEU A 284 6.81 1.30 11.38
C LEU A 284 6.16 0.27 10.47
N GLU A 285 5.55 -0.72 11.06
CA GLU A 285 4.69 -1.71 10.40
C GLU A 285 3.30 -1.60 11.02
N PRO A 286 2.42 -0.77 10.45
CA PRO A 286 1.17 -0.42 11.11
C PRO A 286 0.35 -1.63 11.57
N PRO A 287 -0.18 -1.57 12.79
CA PRO A 287 -0.12 -0.42 13.71
C PRO A 287 1.12 -0.40 14.62
N LEU A 288 2.08 -1.31 14.42
CA LEU A 288 3.22 -1.50 15.32
C LEU A 288 4.38 -0.55 14.98
N VAL A 289 4.98 -0.01 16.02
CA VAL A 289 6.23 0.76 15.97
C VAL A 289 7.26 0.05 16.82
N ARG A 290 8.40 -0.28 16.23
CA ARG A 290 9.54 -0.90 16.94
C ARG A 290 10.70 0.08 17.01
N SER A 291 11.31 0.20 18.17
CA SER A 291 12.59 0.88 18.32
C SER A 291 13.73 0.01 17.80
N LEU A 292 14.69 0.61 17.10
CA LEU A 292 15.78 -0.10 16.45
C LEU A 292 17.15 0.49 16.80
N GLU A 293 18.13 -0.40 16.80
CA GLU A 293 19.54 -0.04 16.70
C GLU A 293 20.03 -0.14 15.25
N ALA A 294 21.17 0.47 14.93
CA ALA A 294 21.75 0.38 13.58
C ALA A 294 22.10 -1.06 13.18
N SER A 295 22.37 -1.93 14.15
CA SER A 295 22.56 -3.37 13.95
C SER A 295 21.33 -4.06 13.39
N ASP A 296 20.15 -3.72 13.90
CA ASP A 296 18.90 -4.35 13.46
C ASP A 296 18.62 -4.03 11.99
N VAL A 297 18.90 -2.80 11.56
CA VAL A 297 18.76 -2.40 10.16
C VAL A 297 19.76 -3.13 9.26
N ARG A 298 20.99 -3.33 9.72
CA ARG A 298 22.01 -4.11 8.99
C ARG A 298 21.57 -5.56 8.85
N ASP A 299 21.10 -6.16 9.93
CA ASP A 299 20.62 -7.54 9.93
C ASP A 299 19.42 -7.71 8.99
N TYR A 300 18.51 -6.76 8.98
CA TYR A 300 17.38 -6.76 8.04
C TYR A 300 17.86 -6.76 6.59
N LEU A 301 18.75 -5.85 6.20
CA LEU A 301 19.31 -5.80 4.85
C LEU A 301 20.06 -7.07 4.47
N PHE A 302 20.83 -7.62 5.40
CA PHE A 302 21.57 -8.85 5.17
C PHE A 302 20.63 -10.04 4.99
N GLN A 303 19.63 -10.20 5.84
CA GLN A 303 18.62 -11.26 5.70
C GLN A 303 17.84 -11.11 4.39
N PHE A 304 17.46 -9.89 4.05
CA PHE A 304 16.82 -9.63 2.76
C PHE A 304 17.71 -10.08 1.59
N ALA A 305 18.96 -9.66 1.56
CA ALA A 305 19.87 -10.01 0.48
C ALA A 305 20.14 -11.52 0.41
N LYS A 306 20.28 -12.18 1.56
CA LYS A 306 20.49 -13.63 1.65
C LYS A 306 19.34 -14.43 1.01
N HIS A 307 18.11 -13.96 1.19
CA HIS A 307 16.94 -14.67 0.68
C HIS A 307 16.53 -14.27 -0.75
N ASN A 308 16.92 -13.07 -1.19
CA ASN A 308 16.38 -12.48 -2.41
C ASN A 308 17.42 -12.08 -3.46
N CYS A 309 18.70 -12.12 -3.14
CA CYS A 309 19.76 -11.66 -4.02
C CYS A 309 20.77 -12.77 -4.34
N CYS A 310 21.56 -12.56 -5.38
CA CYS A 310 22.64 -13.47 -5.74
C CYS A 310 23.82 -13.39 -4.75
N VAL A 311 24.71 -14.37 -4.81
CA VAL A 311 25.89 -14.47 -3.96
C VAL A 311 26.77 -13.22 -4.03
N GLY A 312 26.93 -12.61 -5.21
CA GLY A 312 27.77 -11.41 -5.37
C GLY A 312 27.25 -10.19 -4.60
N VAL A 313 25.92 -10.02 -4.48
CA VAL A 313 25.31 -8.96 -3.64
C VAL A 313 25.56 -9.26 -2.15
N ASN A 314 25.42 -10.53 -1.75
CA ASN A 314 25.71 -10.92 -0.37
C ASN A 314 27.18 -10.67 0.00
N GLU A 315 28.11 -11.03 -0.87
CA GLU A 315 29.53 -10.76 -0.65
C GLU A 315 29.84 -9.25 -0.58
N MET A 316 29.22 -8.45 -1.44
CA MET A 316 29.33 -6.99 -1.37
C MET A 316 28.92 -6.48 0.02
N LEU A 317 27.78 -6.93 0.54
CA LEU A 317 27.29 -6.52 1.85
C LEU A 317 28.22 -6.97 2.97
N ILE A 318 28.68 -8.22 2.97
CA ILE A 318 29.62 -8.75 3.98
C ILE A 318 30.90 -7.91 4.03
N LYS A 319 31.44 -7.54 2.87
CA LYS A 319 32.65 -6.75 2.78
C LYS A 319 32.51 -5.31 3.28
N GLY A 320 31.35 -4.72 3.17
CA GLY A 320 31.18 -3.29 3.40
C GLY A 320 30.01 -2.84 4.24
N VAL A 321 29.21 -3.73 4.84
CA VAL A 321 27.96 -3.38 5.51
C VAL A 321 28.09 -2.32 6.61
N SER A 322 29.19 -2.34 7.36
CA SER A 322 29.46 -1.33 8.40
C SER A 322 29.67 0.08 7.83
N GLN A 323 30.22 0.17 6.62
CA GLN A 323 30.39 1.43 5.90
C GLN A 323 29.10 1.85 5.18
N TYR A 324 28.35 0.89 4.66
CA TYR A 324 27.14 1.13 3.87
C TYR A 324 25.96 1.55 4.75
N VAL A 325 25.80 0.94 5.92
CA VAL A 325 24.65 1.05 6.81
C VAL A 325 25.10 1.34 8.24
N GLY A 326 25.97 2.34 8.38
CA GLY A 326 26.37 2.86 9.70
C GLY A 326 25.38 3.88 10.24
N PRO A 327 25.45 4.21 11.56
CA PRO A 327 24.56 5.19 12.20
C PRO A 327 24.50 6.53 11.46
N ASP A 328 25.62 7.01 10.95
CA ASP A 328 25.69 8.28 10.20
C ASP A 328 24.87 8.23 8.91
N LYS A 329 24.89 7.09 8.19
CA LYS A 329 24.11 6.91 6.96
C LYS A 329 22.62 6.75 7.27
N LEU A 330 22.29 6.02 8.33
CA LEU A 330 20.91 5.86 8.80
C LEU A 330 20.33 7.15 9.36
N SER A 331 21.18 8.05 9.84
CA SER A 331 20.74 9.38 10.29
C SER A 331 20.19 10.26 9.16
N LEU A 332 20.29 9.83 7.90
CA LEU A 332 19.70 10.47 6.73
C LEU A 332 18.31 9.95 6.38
N LEU A 333 17.83 8.87 7.02
CA LEU A 333 16.45 8.41 6.85
C LEU A 333 15.46 9.52 7.20
N GLU A 334 14.30 9.50 6.55
CA GLU A 334 13.24 10.48 6.81
C GLU A 334 12.67 10.35 8.23
N TYR A 335 12.10 11.45 8.71
CA TYR A 335 11.36 11.44 9.96
C TYR A 335 9.96 10.87 9.74
N ILE A 336 9.61 9.87 10.54
CA ILE A 336 8.27 9.30 10.61
C ILE A 336 7.62 9.82 11.89
N GLN A 337 6.37 10.24 11.79
CA GLN A 337 5.55 10.59 12.94
C GLN A 337 4.42 9.59 13.08
N PRO A 338 4.58 8.56 13.92
CA PRO A 338 3.50 7.65 14.22
C PRO A 338 2.37 8.38 14.96
N ASP A 339 1.14 8.03 14.62
CA ASP A 339 -0.06 8.58 15.25
C ASP A 339 -0.39 7.78 16.52
N PHE A 340 0.30 8.07 17.61
CA PHE A 340 0.04 7.43 18.90
C PHE A 340 -1.22 7.98 19.53
N ILE A 341 -2.05 7.08 20.08
CA ILE A 341 -3.26 7.51 20.81
C ILE A 341 -2.88 8.26 22.08
N LYS A 342 -3.60 9.35 22.33
CA LYS A 342 -3.53 10.03 23.63
C LYS A 342 -4.48 9.35 24.60
N PRO A 343 -4.09 9.22 25.89
CA PRO A 343 -4.99 8.72 26.91
C PRO A 343 -6.32 9.48 26.93
N SER A 344 -7.43 8.76 26.91
CA SER A 344 -8.78 9.30 26.97
C SER A 344 -9.46 8.90 28.28
N ARG A 345 -10.38 9.74 28.76
CA ARG A 345 -11.25 9.40 29.90
C ARG A 345 -12.37 8.44 29.53
N ASP A 346 -12.67 8.34 28.22
CA ASP A 346 -13.81 7.59 27.72
C ASP A 346 -13.47 6.13 27.41
N GLY A 347 -12.17 5.82 27.30
CA GLY A 347 -11.74 4.44 27.06
C GLY A 347 -10.23 4.27 27.11
N GLN A 348 -9.81 3.07 27.45
CA GLN A 348 -8.42 2.64 27.53
C GLN A 348 -8.20 1.41 26.65
N TYR A 349 -7.12 1.43 25.87
CA TYR A 349 -6.67 0.27 25.11
C TYR A 349 -5.70 -0.59 25.91
N PHE A 350 -5.87 -1.90 25.81
CA PHE A 350 -4.94 -2.91 26.32
C PHE A 350 -4.48 -3.78 25.15
N TYR A 351 -3.17 -3.90 24.97
CA TYR A 351 -2.57 -4.57 23.83
C TYR A 351 -1.99 -5.91 24.24
N PHE A 352 -2.41 -6.99 23.55
CA PHE A 352 -1.97 -8.36 23.77
C PHE A 352 -1.36 -8.91 22.48
N ASP A 353 -0.70 -10.05 22.53
CA ASP A 353 -0.02 -10.63 21.37
C ASP A 353 -0.91 -10.84 20.16
N LYS A 354 -2.17 -11.20 20.36
CA LYS A 354 -3.10 -11.57 19.28
C LYS A 354 -4.22 -10.57 19.04
N SER A 355 -4.54 -9.75 20.03
CA SER A 355 -5.67 -8.82 19.97
C SER A 355 -5.44 -7.61 20.86
N CYS A 356 -6.24 -6.57 20.67
CA CYS A 356 -6.34 -5.49 21.64
C CYS A 356 -7.76 -5.36 22.18
N TRP A 357 -7.87 -4.84 23.39
CA TRP A 357 -9.15 -4.59 24.04
C TRP A 357 -9.34 -3.11 24.24
N LEU A 358 -10.46 -2.59 23.78
CA LEU A 358 -10.92 -1.26 24.15
C LEU A 358 -11.87 -1.42 25.35
N VAL A 359 -11.45 -0.92 26.49
CA VAL A 359 -12.23 -0.91 27.73
C VAL A 359 -12.79 0.48 27.93
N THR A 360 -14.11 0.59 27.96
CA THR A 360 -14.86 1.80 28.24
C THR A 360 -15.57 1.64 29.60
N ARG A 361 -16.28 2.68 30.03
CA ARG A 361 -17.10 2.59 31.25
C ARG A 361 -18.13 1.46 31.18
N ASP A 362 -18.70 1.25 30.01
CA ASP A 362 -19.89 0.41 29.85
C ASP A 362 -19.62 -0.89 29.08
N SER A 363 -18.42 -1.04 28.50
CA SER A 363 -18.12 -2.20 27.65
C SER A 363 -16.64 -2.55 27.57
N VAL A 364 -16.37 -3.80 27.23
CA VAL A 364 -15.05 -4.29 26.79
C VAL A 364 -15.21 -4.86 25.40
N LYS A 365 -14.49 -4.29 24.43
CA LYS A 365 -14.51 -4.72 23.04
C LYS A 365 -13.14 -5.28 22.67
N GLU A 366 -13.09 -6.56 22.36
CA GLU A 366 -11.92 -7.19 21.74
C GLU A 366 -11.90 -6.94 20.23
N MET A 367 -10.72 -6.63 19.69
CA MET A 367 -10.53 -6.39 18.25
C MET A 367 -9.13 -6.81 17.81
N GLY A 368 -8.98 -7.16 16.54
CA GLY A 368 -7.68 -7.42 15.94
C GLY A 368 -6.91 -6.12 15.67
N TYR A 369 -5.61 -6.23 15.50
CA TYR A 369 -4.71 -5.11 15.23
C TYR A 369 -5.01 -4.40 13.92
N GLU A 370 -5.58 -5.08 12.95
CA GLU A 370 -6.03 -4.52 11.68
C GLU A 370 -7.18 -3.52 11.81
N ASN A 371 -7.85 -3.51 12.97
CA ASN A 371 -9.01 -2.64 13.24
C ASN A 371 -8.68 -1.43 14.10
N ILE A 372 -7.42 -1.25 14.53
CA ILE A 372 -6.99 -0.05 15.26
C ILE A 372 -6.50 1.03 14.29
N SER A 373 -6.91 2.27 14.56
CA SER A 373 -6.63 3.43 13.73
C SER A 373 -5.37 4.22 14.16
N HIS A 374 -4.72 3.79 15.23
CA HIS A 374 -3.55 4.45 15.79
C HIS A 374 -2.36 3.51 15.86
N HIS A 375 -1.17 4.08 16.07
CA HIS A 375 0.05 3.32 16.23
C HIS A 375 0.33 3.01 17.71
N ILE A 376 0.99 1.91 17.95
CA ILE A 376 1.42 1.46 19.28
C ILE A 376 2.87 1.03 19.25
N TRP A 377 3.58 1.18 20.36
CA TRP A 377 4.89 0.57 20.51
C TRP A 377 4.74 -0.96 20.64
N GLU A 378 5.59 -1.71 19.94
CA GLU A 378 5.56 -3.18 20.02
C GLU A 378 5.76 -3.66 21.47
N GLU A 379 6.58 -2.97 22.25
CA GLU A 379 6.85 -3.26 23.66
C GLU A 379 5.62 -3.04 24.57
N GLN A 380 4.57 -2.37 24.09
CA GLN A 380 3.30 -2.25 24.82
C GLN A 380 2.45 -3.52 24.78
N ARG A 381 2.76 -4.44 23.87
CA ARG A 381 2.09 -5.73 23.79
C ARG A 381 2.48 -6.59 24.98
N ARG A 382 1.51 -7.30 25.51
CA ARG A 382 1.64 -8.20 26.68
C ARG A 382 1.13 -9.57 26.31
N ASP A 383 1.64 -10.58 27.01
CA ASP A 383 1.12 -11.92 26.89
C ASP A 383 -0.38 -11.92 27.21
N TYR A 384 -1.12 -12.67 26.41
CA TYR A 384 -2.56 -12.80 26.63
C TYR A 384 -2.83 -13.46 27.99
N PRO A 385 -3.66 -12.84 28.87
CA PRO A 385 -3.86 -13.33 30.23
C PRO A 385 -4.81 -14.54 30.30
N ALA A 386 -4.59 -15.55 29.45
CA ALA A 386 -5.47 -16.73 29.34
C ALA A 386 -5.75 -17.40 30.65
N LYS A 387 -4.80 -17.41 31.60
CA LYS A 387 -4.96 -17.97 32.95
C LYS A 387 -6.00 -17.25 33.81
N TYR A 388 -6.41 -16.06 33.42
CA TYR A 388 -7.40 -15.27 34.16
C TYR A 388 -8.76 -15.22 33.47
N LEU A 389 -8.90 -15.78 32.27
CA LEU A 389 -10.17 -15.83 31.57
C LEU A 389 -11.23 -16.58 32.43
N GLY A 390 -12.42 -15.98 32.50
CA GLY A 390 -13.53 -16.51 33.29
C GLY A 390 -13.41 -16.32 34.81
N LYS A 391 -12.36 -15.66 35.28
CA LYS A 391 -12.22 -15.30 36.70
C LYS A 391 -12.58 -13.83 36.91
N GLN A 392 -13.50 -13.58 37.79
CA GLN A 392 -13.75 -12.23 38.27
C GLN A 392 -12.64 -11.84 39.24
N LEU A 393 -11.69 -10.99 38.76
CA LEU A 393 -10.53 -10.55 39.54
C LEU A 393 -10.80 -9.32 40.41
N VAL A 394 -11.84 -8.54 40.06
CA VAL A 394 -12.24 -7.34 40.79
C VAL A 394 -13.74 -7.31 40.93
N THR A 395 -14.21 -7.08 42.16
CA THR A 395 -15.64 -6.83 42.45
C THR A 395 -15.78 -5.36 42.82
N PHE A 396 -16.50 -4.61 42.03
CA PHE A 396 -16.89 -3.25 42.40
C PHE A 396 -18.03 -3.33 43.43
N ARG A 397 -17.83 -2.71 44.58
CA ARG A 397 -18.88 -2.47 45.62
C ARG A 397 -19.44 -1.06 45.46
#